data_2a6241cbfb0efde145c22416ffeb7236
#
_entry.id   2a6241cbfb0efde145c22416ffeb7236
#
_cell.length_a   1.000
_cell.length_b   1.000
_cell.length_c   1.000
_cell.angle_alpha   90.00
_cell.angle_beta   90.00
_cell.angle_gamma   90.00
#
_symmetry.space_group_name_H-M   'P 1'
#
loop_
_entity.id
_entity.type
_entity.pdbx_description
1 polymer ?
#
loop_
_entity_poly.entity_id
_entity_poly.type
_entity_poly.pdbx_seq_one_letter_code
_entity_poly.pdbx_strand_id
1 'polypeptide(L)'
;MRPEYRSYAAAPILSCARERGSTVIHRYKNNGYNIVLDVNSGSVHVVDELVYEIIGLLDEGKDREKIHQVLDAGYGRENIDQALGEIQELKEQGMLFTEDIYRNAIEHFKERQTVVKALCLHIAHDCNLACRYCFAEEGEYHGRRALMSYEVGKQALDFLIANSGNRTNLEVDFFGGEPLMNWDVVKRLVEYGREQEKLHNKKFRFTLTTNGVLLNDEIMEFANKEMANVVLSIDGRKEVHDYMRPFRKGAGSYDLVVPKFQKFAKSRGEKSYYARGTFTRHNLDFSKDVLHLADLGFDQISVEPVVADEKEEYAIREEDVPKICEEYDKLAQEMIKRKKEGKGFNFFHFMIDLTGGPCVYKRLSGCGSGTEYLAVTPWGDLYPCHQFVGEEKFLMGNVWDGVKRDDIREEFKNCNVYAKEKCQKCFAKFYCSGGCAANAYNFHGSINDAYDIGCELQRKRVECAIMLKAAEAEEAEENNQ
;
A
#
# COMPACT_ATOMS: atom_id res chain seq x y z
N MET A 1 30.30 21.98 14.33
CA MET A 1 30.37 20.71 13.58
C MET A 1 29.42 20.84 12.43
N ARG A 2 29.87 20.70 11.20
CA ARG A 2 28.98 20.75 10.02
C ARG A 2 28.24 19.43 9.92
N PRO A 3 26.94 19.40 9.53
CA PRO A 3 26.27 18.14 9.24
C PRO A 3 26.94 17.50 8.01
N GLU A 4 27.45 16.29 8.19
CA GLU A 4 27.99 15.49 7.09
C GLU A 4 26.90 15.08 6.12
N TYR A 5 27.23 15.06 4.83
CA TYR A 5 26.35 14.60 3.75
C TYR A 5 25.92 13.14 3.98
N ARG A 6 24.63 12.89 4.03
CA ARG A 6 24.08 11.54 4.23
C ARG A 6 23.31 11.11 2.99
N SER A 7 23.86 10.12 2.31
CA SER A 7 23.25 9.51 1.13
C SER A 7 22.88 8.06 1.40
N TYR A 8 21.63 7.71 1.19
CA TYR A 8 21.15 6.32 1.23
C TYR A 8 21.01 5.85 -0.22
N ALA A 9 22.00 5.10 -0.71
CA ALA A 9 22.00 4.61 -2.08
C ALA A 9 21.25 3.28 -2.20
N ALA A 10 20.28 3.22 -3.13
CA ALA A 10 19.80 1.95 -3.68
C ALA A 10 20.94 1.31 -4.49
N ALA A 11 21.04 -0.03 -4.47
CA ALA A 11 22.12 -0.76 -5.15
C ALA A 11 22.25 -0.37 -6.63
N PRO A 12 23.48 -0.24 -7.18
CA PRO A 12 23.70 0.27 -8.52
C PRO A 12 23.12 -0.68 -9.58
N ILE A 13 22.33 -0.12 -10.50
CA ILE A 13 21.79 -0.85 -11.66
C ILE A 13 22.69 -0.61 -12.84
N LEU A 14 23.11 -1.69 -13.50
CA LEU A 14 24.01 -1.74 -14.65
C LEU A 14 23.61 -0.77 -15.77
N SER A 15 24.61 -0.07 -16.31
CA SER A 15 24.50 0.93 -17.35
C SER A 15 24.16 0.30 -18.72
N CYS A 16 23.14 0.83 -19.38
CA CYS A 16 22.90 0.67 -20.81
C CYS A 16 22.58 2.02 -21.46
N ALA A 17 22.94 2.17 -22.72
CA ALA A 17 23.11 3.39 -23.48
C ALA A 17 21.97 4.44 -23.49
N ARG A 18 22.37 5.70 -23.63
CA ARG A 18 21.66 6.96 -23.41
C ARG A 18 20.72 7.36 -24.55
N GLU A 19 19.44 7.51 -24.22
CA GLU A 19 18.56 8.51 -24.82
C GLU A 19 18.07 9.45 -23.68
N ARG A 20 17.95 10.78 -23.96
CA ARG A 20 17.67 11.79 -22.92
C ARG A 20 16.30 11.55 -22.27
N GLY A 21 16.27 10.85 -21.15
CA GLY A 21 15.13 10.74 -20.26
C GLY A 21 14.99 11.98 -19.38
N SER A 22 13.76 12.34 -18.99
CA SER A 22 13.53 13.47 -18.07
C SER A 22 14.01 13.10 -16.66
N THR A 23 14.89 13.91 -16.10
CA THR A 23 15.21 13.87 -14.66
C THR A 23 13.99 14.28 -13.83
N VAL A 24 13.78 13.66 -12.68
CA VAL A 24 12.73 14.06 -11.74
C VAL A 24 13.32 14.16 -10.35
N ILE A 25 13.45 15.38 -9.86
CA ILE A 25 13.89 15.68 -8.50
C ILE A 25 12.68 16.12 -7.69
N HIS A 26 12.52 15.57 -6.49
CA HIS A 26 11.50 16.02 -5.55
C HIS A 26 12.15 16.55 -4.29
N ARG A 27 11.92 17.84 -4.02
CA ARG A 27 12.43 18.53 -2.84
C ARG A 27 11.29 18.92 -1.93
N TYR A 28 11.41 18.65 -0.66
CA TYR A 28 10.43 19.06 0.34
C TYR A 28 11.03 19.21 1.72
N LYS A 29 10.32 19.93 2.58
CA LYS A 29 10.67 20.08 3.99
C LYS A 29 9.60 19.43 4.84
N ASN A 30 10.01 18.61 5.81
CA ASN A 30 9.08 17.92 6.69
C ASN A 30 9.74 17.72 8.07
N ASN A 31 9.04 18.13 9.14
CA ASN A 31 9.48 17.96 10.53
C ASN A 31 10.95 18.35 10.82
N GLY A 32 11.40 19.45 10.19
CA GLY A 32 12.75 19.97 10.37
C GLY A 32 13.82 19.41 9.43
N TYR A 33 13.48 18.47 8.57
CA TYR A 33 14.39 17.90 7.56
C TYR A 33 14.21 18.57 6.20
N ASN A 34 15.31 18.94 5.54
CA ASN A 34 15.33 19.27 4.11
C ASN A 34 15.67 17.99 3.33
N ILE A 35 14.74 17.48 2.57
CA ILE A 35 14.86 16.19 1.90
C ILE A 35 14.85 16.40 0.38
N VAL A 36 15.75 15.70 -0.30
CA VAL A 36 15.85 15.63 -1.76
C VAL A 36 15.77 14.16 -2.18
N LEU A 37 14.78 13.84 -3.00
CA LEU A 37 14.62 12.53 -3.61
C LEU A 37 14.96 12.63 -5.11
N ASP A 38 15.95 11.88 -5.56
CA ASP A 38 16.10 11.55 -6.99
C ASP A 38 15.19 10.37 -7.31
N VAL A 39 14.12 10.64 -8.07
CA VAL A 39 13.04 9.67 -8.29
C VAL A 39 13.49 8.46 -9.11
N ASN A 40 14.41 8.67 -10.05
CA ASN A 40 14.80 7.61 -10.99
C ASN A 40 15.84 6.66 -10.39
N SER A 41 16.77 7.16 -9.59
CA SER A 41 17.71 6.30 -8.85
C SER A 41 17.10 5.77 -7.54
N GLY A 42 16.12 6.48 -6.96
CA GLY A 42 15.57 6.22 -5.64
C GLY A 42 16.47 6.72 -4.50
N SER A 43 17.52 7.48 -4.81
CA SER A 43 18.43 8.06 -3.81
C SER A 43 17.74 9.18 -3.03
N VAL A 44 17.91 9.15 -1.70
CA VAL A 44 17.38 10.14 -0.78
C VAL A 44 18.56 10.85 -0.10
N HIS A 45 18.52 12.18 -0.09
CA HIS A 45 19.54 13.01 0.54
C HIS A 45 18.88 13.91 1.58
N VAL A 46 19.43 13.92 2.80
CA VAL A 46 19.14 14.93 3.81
C VAL A 46 20.21 16.00 3.71
N VAL A 47 19.82 17.23 3.47
CA VAL A 47 20.74 18.32 3.10
C VAL A 47 20.53 19.57 3.97
N ASP A 48 21.54 20.42 4.04
CA ASP A 48 21.38 21.74 4.63
C ASP A 48 20.60 22.71 3.71
N GLU A 49 20.34 23.90 4.19
CA GLU A 49 19.54 24.90 3.47
C GLU A 49 20.22 25.36 2.17
N LEU A 50 21.57 25.54 2.19
CA LEU A 50 22.31 25.98 1.01
C LEU A 50 22.20 24.96 -0.12
N VAL A 51 22.47 23.70 0.17
CA VAL A 51 22.39 22.60 -0.83
C VAL A 51 20.97 22.43 -1.32
N TYR A 52 19.97 22.53 -0.43
CA TYR A 52 18.56 22.47 -0.80
C TYR A 52 18.17 23.56 -1.81
N GLU A 53 18.65 24.81 -1.61
CA GLU A 53 18.40 25.91 -2.54
C GLU A 53 19.16 25.72 -3.87
N ILE A 54 20.44 25.32 -3.82
CA ILE A 54 21.24 25.07 -5.03
C ILE A 54 20.60 24.00 -5.91
N ILE A 55 20.19 22.87 -5.33
CA ILE A 55 19.52 21.80 -6.08
C ILE A 55 18.25 22.32 -6.76
N GLY A 56 17.51 23.22 -6.10
CA GLY A 56 16.35 23.84 -6.68
C GLY A 56 16.66 24.71 -7.91
N LEU A 57 17.67 25.52 -7.79
CA LEU A 57 18.10 26.37 -8.91
C LEU A 57 18.64 25.54 -10.08
N LEU A 58 19.35 24.45 -9.81
CA LEU A 58 19.79 23.49 -10.83
C LEU A 58 18.63 22.79 -11.53
N ASP A 59 17.61 22.38 -10.79
CA ASP A 59 16.39 21.76 -11.35
C ASP A 59 15.60 22.73 -12.23
N GLU A 60 15.64 24.04 -11.90
CA GLU A 60 15.13 25.12 -12.75
C GLU A 60 16.02 25.41 -13.98
N GLY A 61 17.13 24.71 -14.15
CA GLY A 61 18.08 24.91 -15.27
C GLY A 61 18.97 26.15 -15.14
N LYS A 62 19.17 26.66 -13.92
CA LYS A 62 20.12 27.77 -13.68
C LYS A 62 21.55 27.25 -13.75
N ASP A 63 22.42 28.01 -14.39
CA ASP A 63 23.85 27.76 -14.40
C ASP A 63 24.56 28.26 -13.13
N ARG A 64 25.85 27.91 -13.01
CA ARG A 64 26.68 28.28 -11.85
C ARG A 64 26.73 29.81 -11.60
N GLU A 65 26.83 30.63 -12.67
CA GLU A 65 26.87 32.09 -12.53
C GLU A 65 25.57 32.64 -11.95
N LYS A 66 24.44 32.10 -12.40
CA LYS A 66 23.14 32.50 -11.91
C LYS A 66 22.90 32.10 -10.46
N ILE A 67 23.40 30.92 -10.06
CA ILE A 67 23.35 30.44 -8.67
C ILE A 67 24.14 31.38 -7.77
N HIS A 68 25.36 31.76 -8.17
CA HIS A 68 26.15 32.77 -7.45
C HIS A 68 25.43 34.12 -7.31
N GLN A 69 24.84 34.64 -8.41
CA GLN A 69 24.08 35.88 -8.38
C GLN A 69 22.95 35.88 -7.35
N VAL A 70 22.33 34.72 -7.12
CA VAL A 70 21.20 34.58 -6.19
C VAL A 70 21.68 34.37 -4.75
N LEU A 71 22.73 33.56 -4.54
CA LEU A 71 23.08 33.03 -3.22
C LEU A 71 24.35 33.64 -2.58
N ASP A 72 25.27 34.31 -3.35
CA ASP A 72 26.53 34.83 -2.84
C ASP A 72 26.36 35.74 -1.61
N ALA A 73 25.35 36.58 -1.62
CA ALA A 73 25.11 37.53 -0.53
C ALA A 73 24.76 36.86 0.82
N GLY A 74 24.10 35.67 0.76
CA GLY A 74 23.68 34.95 1.95
C GLY A 74 24.69 33.92 2.45
N TYR A 75 25.37 33.24 1.53
CA TYR A 75 26.17 32.05 1.87
C TYR A 75 27.68 32.20 1.57
N GLY A 76 28.06 33.16 0.73
CA GLY A 76 29.43 33.36 0.29
C GLY A 76 29.85 32.37 -0.81
N ARG A 77 30.70 32.88 -1.73
CA ARG A 77 31.09 32.20 -2.95
C ARG A 77 31.78 30.85 -2.72
N GLU A 78 32.67 30.76 -1.77
CA GLU A 78 33.44 29.56 -1.44
C GLU A 78 32.53 28.39 -0.98
N ASN A 79 31.54 28.67 -0.13
CA ASN A 79 30.60 27.67 0.35
C ASN A 79 29.71 27.16 -0.80
N ILE A 80 29.27 28.04 -1.71
CA ILE A 80 28.49 27.68 -2.89
C ILE A 80 29.33 26.81 -3.83
N ASP A 81 30.59 27.14 -4.07
CA ASP A 81 31.48 26.36 -4.93
C ASP A 81 31.76 24.98 -4.35
N GLN A 82 31.93 24.85 -3.05
CA GLN A 82 32.07 23.58 -2.37
C GLN A 82 30.79 22.74 -2.55
N ALA A 83 29.62 23.29 -2.26
CA ALA A 83 28.33 22.59 -2.40
C ALA A 83 28.04 22.14 -3.85
N LEU A 84 28.39 23.00 -4.82
CA LEU A 84 28.28 22.62 -6.25
C LEU A 84 29.21 21.46 -6.62
N GLY A 85 30.42 21.40 -6.01
CA GLY A 85 31.36 20.29 -6.17
C GLY A 85 30.76 18.97 -5.64
N GLU A 86 30.22 18.98 -4.43
CA GLU A 86 29.58 17.81 -3.80
C GLU A 86 28.34 17.34 -4.58
N ILE A 87 27.51 18.26 -5.07
CA ILE A 87 26.37 17.96 -5.96
C ILE A 87 26.85 17.32 -7.27
N GLN A 88 27.95 17.80 -7.83
CA GLN A 88 28.51 17.23 -9.05
C GLN A 88 29.03 15.79 -8.83
N GLU A 89 29.67 15.52 -7.69
CA GLU A 89 30.07 14.16 -7.33
C GLU A 89 28.88 13.20 -7.21
N LEU A 90 27.78 13.61 -6.56
CA LEU A 90 26.55 12.81 -6.48
C LEU A 90 25.96 12.53 -7.87
N LYS A 91 26.04 13.50 -8.77
CA LYS A 91 25.58 13.34 -10.14
C LYS A 91 26.44 12.35 -10.92
N GLU A 92 27.76 12.40 -10.77
CA GLU A 92 28.69 11.45 -11.40
C GLU A 92 28.55 10.04 -10.88
N GLN A 93 28.18 9.88 -9.59
CA GLN A 93 27.87 8.62 -8.94
C GLN A 93 26.48 8.05 -9.33
N GLY A 94 25.68 8.79 -10.12
CA GLY A 94 24.34 8.38 -10.51
C GLY A 94 23.32 8.38 -9.36
N MET A 95 23.50 9.27 -8.39
CA MET A 95 22.62 9.42 -7.22
C MET A 95 21.78 10.69 -7.22
N LEU A 96 22.03 11.61 -8.18
CA LEU A 96 21.29 12.86 -8.30
C LEU A 96 21.18 13.26 -9.78
N PHE A 97 20.03 13.82 -10.19
CA PHE A 97 19.70 14.20 -11.57
C PHE A 97 19.83 13.04 -12.57
N THR A 98 19.35 11.85 -12.17
CA THR A 98 19.45 10.62 -12.96
C THR A 98 18.37 10.52 -14.03
N GLU A 99 18.65 9.77 -15.08
CA GLU A 99 17.71 9.48 -16.16
C GLU A 99 16.79 8.30 -15.81
N ASP A 100 15.57 8.28 -16.37
CA ASP A 100 14.61 7.20 -16.18
C ASP A 100 14.96 5.98 -17.07
N ILE A 101 15.74 5.06 -16.51
CA ILE A 101 16.16 3.83 -17.22
C ILE A 101 15.02 2.81 -17.38
N TYR A 102 13.96 2.90 -16.56
CA TYR A 102 12.84 1.95 -16.61
C TYR A 102 11.87 2.23 -17.74
N ARG A 103 11.86 3.46 -18.28
CA ARG A 103 11.02 3.83 -19.42
C ARG A 103 11.32 2.96 -20.65
N ASN A 104 12.59 2.69 -20.91
CA ASN A 104 13.02 1.88 -22.06
C ASN A 104 12.74 0.38 -21.86
N ALA A 105 12.58 -0.06 -20.60
CA ALA A 105 12.24 -1.45 -20.28
C ALA A 105 10.74 -1.77 -20.43
N ILE A 106 9.89 -0.77 -20.72
CA ILE A 106 8.43 -0.94 -20.70
C ILE A 106 7.91 -1.87 -21.81
N GLU A 107 8.58 -1.94 -22.95
CA GLU A 107 8.21 -2.85 -24.05
C GLU A 107 8.39 -4.30 -23.62
N HIS A 108 9.54 -4.64 -23.03
CA HIS A 108 9.78 -5.97 -22.47
C HIS A 108 8.84 -6.27 -21.28
N PHE A 109 8.42 -5.24 -20.55
CA PHE A 109 7.43 -5.39 -19.49
C PHE A 109 6.07 -5.87 -20.03
N LYS A 110 5.64 -5.39 -21.21
CA LYS A 110 4.40 -5.83 -21.88
C LYS A 110 4.45 -7.28 -22.31
N GLU A 111 5.61 -7.78 -22.70
CA GLU A 111 5.83 -9.16 -23.15
C GLU A 111 5.90 -10.18 -21.99
N ARG A 112 5.96 -9.71 -20.74
CA ARG A 112 6.09 -10.61 -19.57
C ARG A 112 4.97 -11.63 -19.50
N GLN A 113 5.33 -12.87 -19.20
CA GLN A 113 4.34 -13.88 -18.83
C GLN A 113 3.84 -13.61 -17.41
N THR A 114 2.54 -13.55 -17.24
CA THR A 114 1.89 -13.43 -15.95
C THR A 114 1.30 -14.77 -15.52
N VAL A 115 1.54 -15.16 -14.28
CA VAL A 115 0.92 -16.36 -13.67
C VAL A 115 0.08 -15.91 -12.48
N VAL A 116 -1.02 -16.61 -12.22
CA VAL A 116 -1.84 -16.33 -11.04
C VAL A 116 -1.06 -16.74 -9.79
N LYS A 117 -0.85 -15.80 -8.88
CA LYS A 117 -0.11 -16.03 -7.63
C LYS A 117 -0.96 -15.91 -6.38
N ALA A 118 -2.11 -15.23 -6.50
CA ALA A 118 -2.97 -14.94 -5.37
C ALA A 118 -4.45 -14.97 -5.77
N LEU A 119 -5.29 -15.48 -4.86
CA LEU A 119 -6.74 -15.42 -4.94
C LEU A 119 -7.33 -14.79 -3.70
N CYS A 120 -8.31 -13.90 -3.90
CA CYS A 120 -9.22 -13.44 -2.88
C CYS A 120 -10.51 -14.27 -2.96
N LEU A 121 -10.70 -15.17 -2.02
CA LEU A 121 -11.88 -16.01 -1.96
C LEU A 121 -12.98 -15.29 -1.17
N HIS A 122 -14.07 -14.95 -1.82
CA HIS A 122 -15.26 -14.42 -1.16
C HIS A 122 -16.01 -15.59 -0.49
N ILE A 123 -15.56 -15.96 0.70
CA ILE A 123 -16.11 -17.09 1.47
C ILE A 123 -17.58 -16.86 1.84
N ALA A 124 -17.96 -15.60 2.03
CA ALA A 124 -19.34 -15.23 2.31
C ALA A 124 -19.71 -13.93 1.58
N HIS A 125 -20.78 -13.96 0.81
CA HIS A 125 -21.53 -12.78 0.40
C HIS A 125 -22.65 -12.56 1.41
N ASP A 126 -22.29 -12.37 2.66
CA ASP A 126 -23.13 -11.98 3.81
C ASP A 126 -22.25 -11.46 4.93
N CYS A 127 -22.77 -10.57 5.77
CA CYS A 127 -22.07 -10.00 6.91
C CYS A 127 -23.01 -9.83 8.09
N ASN A 128 -22.49 -9.96 9.30
CA ASN A 128 -23.22 -9.75 10.56
C ASN A 128 -23.11 -8.31 11.08
N LEU A 129 -22.39 -7.41 10.40
CA LEU A 129 -22.36 -5.95 10.60
C LEU A 129 -23.02 -5.21 9.42
N ALA A 130 -23.35 -3.94 9.63
CA ALA A 130 -23.89 -3.02 8.64
C ALA A 130 -23.02 -1.76 8.58
N CYS A 131 -21.75 -1.91 8.16
CA CYS A 131 -20.81 -0.79 8.09
C CYS A 131 -21.28 0.25 7.08
N ARG A 132 -21.35 1.54 7.47
CA ARG A 132 -21.91 2.62 6.64
C ARG A 132 -21.14 2.85 5.34
N TYR A 133 -19.82 2.64 5.36
CA TYR A 133 -18.94 2.80 4.20
C TYR A 133 -18.70 1.50 3.43
N CYS A 134 -19.48 0.44 3.66
CA CYS A 134 -19.23 -0.86 3.07
C CYS A 134 -19.45 -0.83 1.54
N PHE A 135 -18.37 -0.88 0.77
CA PHE A 135 -18.43 -0.95 -0.69
C PHE A 135 -19.09 -2.26 -1.20
N ALA A 136 -19.19 -3.25 -0.33
CA ALA A 136 -19.78 -4.56 -0.63
C ALA A 136 -21.26 -4.66 -0.21
N GLU A 137 -21.94 -3.56 0.12
CA GLU A 137 -23.37 -3.54 0.50
C GLU A 137 -23.72 -4.62 1.53
N GLU A 138 -23.12 -4.54 2.71
CA GLU A 138 -23.22 -5.57 3.76
C GLU A 138 -22.78 -6.99 3.32
N GLY A 139 -21.94 -7.06 2.29
CA GLY A 139 -21.38 -8.28 1.75
C GLY A 139 -22.14 -8.84 0.53
N GLU A 140 -23.18 -8.20 0.04
CA GLU A 140 -23.98 -8.68 -1.10
C GLU A 140 -23.32 -8.44 -2.46
N TYR A 141 -22.41 -7.46 -2.58
CA TYR A 141 -21.66 -7.16 -3.83
C TYR A 141 -22.57 -6.96 -5.04
N HIS A 142 -23.59 -6.11 -4.92
CA HIS A 142 -24.61 -5.83 -5.96
C HIS A 142 -25.40 -7.05 -6.42
N GLY A 143 -25.41 -8.12 -5.63
CA GLY A 143 -26.00 -9.39 -6.02
C GLY A 143 -26.91 -9.98 -4.95
N ARG A 144 -26.62 -11.18 -4.56
CA ARG A 144 -27.40 -11.95 -3.59
C ARG A 144 -26.51 -12.53 -2.49
N ARG A 145 -27.08 -12.73 -1.31
CA ARG A 145 -26.40 -13.42 -0.21
C ARG A 145 -26.13 -14.87 -0.58
N ALA A 146 -24.92 -15.31 -0.29
CA ALA A 146 -24.49 -16.68 -0.46
C ALA A 146 -23.30 -17.00 0.43
N LEU A 147 -23.12 -18.27 0.76
CA LEU A 147 -21.91 -18.80 1.34
C LEU A 147 -21.21 -19.68 0.28
N MET A 148 -19.90 -19.56 0.14
CA MET A 148 -19.12 -20.39 -0.78
C MET A 148 -19.21 -21.86 -0.34
N SER A 149 -19.53 -22.76 -1.27
CA SER A 149 -19.45 -24.19 -0.98
C SER A 149 -17.98 -24.65 -0.92
N TYR A 150 -17.75 -25.76 -0.23
CA TYR A 150 -16.40 -26.36 -0.20
C TYR A 150 -15.92 -26.74 -1.61
N GLU A 151 -16.82 -27.22 -2.47
CA GLU A 151 -16.52 -27.63 -3.85
C GLU A 151 -16.02 -26.45 -4.69
N VAL A 152 -16.65 -25.27 -4.57
CA VAL A 152 -16.21 -24.05 -5.25
C VAL A 152 -14.84 -23.62 -4.74
N GLY A 153 -14.65 -23.56 -3.41
CA GLY A 153 -13.37 -23.18 -2.82
C GLY A 153 -12.24 -24.14 -3.17
N LYS A 154 -12.52 -25.44 -3.16
CA LYS A 154 -11.58 -26.48 -3.59
C LYS A 154 -11.17 -26.27 -5.05
N GLN A 155 -12.14 -26.09 -5.94
CA GLN A 155 -11.87 -25.81 -7.36
C GLN A 155 -11.06 -24.52 -7.57
N ALA A 156 -11.28 -23.50 -6.73
CA ALA A 156 -10.49 -22.28 -6.77
C ALA A 156 -9.01 -22.52 -6.40
N LEU A 157 -8.74 -23.37 -5.41
CA LEU A 157 -7.36 -23.76 -5.08
C LEU A 157 -6.71 -24.59 -6.19
N ASP A 158 -7.45 -25.53 -6.80
CA ASP A 158 -7.00 -26.31 -7.95
C ASP A 158 -6.69 -25.39 -9.16
N PHE A 159 -7.56 -24.41 -9.42
CA PHE A 159 -7.35 -23.38 -10.44
C PHE A 159 -6.06 -22.58 -10.16
N LEU A 160 -5.82 -22.15 -8.90
CA LEU A 160 -4.62 -21.42 -8.53
C LEU A 160 -3.35 -22.23 -8.78
N ILE A 161 -3.35 -23.50 -8.37
CA ILE A 161 -2.23 -24.42 -8.61
C ILE A 161 -1.94 -24.54 -10.12
N ALA A 162 -2.97 -24.82 -10.92
CA ALA A 162 -2.87 -25.03 -12.36
C ALA A 162 -2.36 -23.79 -13.10
N ASN A 163 -2.71 -22.58 -12.64
CA ASN A 163 -2.39 -21.31 -13.29
C ASN A 163 -1.17 -20.59 -12.67
N SER A 164 -0.48 -21.19 -11.71
CA SER A 164 0.66 -20.57 -11.01
C SER A 164 2.04 -20.89 -11.64
N GLY A 165 2.07 -21.70 -12.69
CA GLY A 165 3.33 -22.10 -13.33
C GLY A 165 4.34 -22.68 -12.32
N ASN A 166 5.59 -22.29 -12.42
CA ASN A 166 6.67 -22.72 -11.52
C ASN A 166 6.72 -22.01 -10.16
N ARG A 167 5.76 -21.11 -9.88
CA ARG A 167 5.74 -20.35 -8.63
C ARG A 167 5.43 -21.25 -7.45
N THR A 168 6.29 -21.25 -6.43
CA THR A 168 6.13 -22.06 -5.22
C THR A 168 5.19 -21.41 -4.22
N ASN A 169 5.38 -20.10 -3.93
CA ASN A 169 4.57 -19.39 -2.93
C ASN A 169 3.29 -18.86 -3.56
N LEU A 170 2.15 -19.28 -3.02
CA LEU A 170 0.80 -18.88 -3.42
C LEU A 170 0.09 -18.21 -2.25
N GLU A 171 -0.71 -17.19 -2.53
CA GLU A 171 -1.44 -16.44 -1.51
C GLU A 171 -2.95 -16.65 -1.68
N VAL A 172 -3.65 -16.84 -0.56
CA VAL A 172 -5.11 -17.01 -0.54
C VAL A 172 -5.65 -16.15 0.60
N ASP A 173 -6.48 -15.18 0.22
CA ASP A 173 -7.14 -14.30 1.18
C ASP A 173 -8.59 -14.78 1.37
N PHE A 174 -8.95 -15.16 2.60
CA PHE A 174 -10.34 -15.41 2.99
C PHE A 174 -10.99 -14.07 3.29
N PHE A 175 -11.93 -13.68 2.44
CA PHE A 175 -12.54 -12.37 2.38
C PHE A 175 -14.05 -12.46 2.09
N GLY A 176 -14.67 -11.32 1.71
CA GLY A 176 -16.07 -11.20 1.34
C GLY A 176 -16.80 -10.23 2.27
N GLY A 177 -17.97 -10.61 2.78
CA GLY A 177 -18.66 -9.91 3.85
C GLY A 177 -17.97 -10.20 5.19
N GLU A 178 -18.31 -11.34 5.85
CA GLU A 178 -17.59 -11.83 7.03
C GLU A 178 -17.22 -13.31 6.86
N PRO A 179 -15.95 -13.64 6.65
CA PRO A 179 -15.51 -15.02 6.41
C PRO A 179 -15.82 -15.99 7.55
N LEU A 180 -15.83 -15.52 8.80
CA LEU A 180 -16.15 -16.38 9.95
C LEU A 180 -17.62 -16.88 9.95
N MET A 181 -18.50 -16.33 9.13
CA MET A 181 -19.84 -16.87 8.93
C MET A 181 -19.82 -18.22 8.19
N ASN A 182 -18.72 -18.55 7.55
CA ASN A 182 -18.53 -19.81 6.81
C ASN A 182 -17.24 -20.52 7.24
N TRP A 183 -16.96 -20.49 8.54
CA TRP A 183 -15.70 -20.93 9.13
C TRP A 183 -15.35 -22.40 8.85
N ASP A 184 -16.33 -23.27 8.82
CA ASP A 184 -16.10 -24.69 8.54
C ASP A 184 -15.54 -24.92 7.13
N VAL A 185 -15.99 -24.14 6.16
CA VAL A 185 -15.42 -24.18 4.79
C VAL A 185 -14.01 -23.65 4.79
N VAL A 186 -13.72 -22.54 5.51
CA VAL A 186 -12.34 -22.02 5.64
C VAL A 186 -11.38 -23.08 6.19
N LYS A 187 -11.75 -23.77 7.29
CA LYS A 187 -10.92 -24.85 7.87
C LYS A 187 -10.63 -25.94 6.85
N ARG A 188 -11.66 -26.46 6.20
CA ARG A 188 -11.54 -27.53 5.19
C ARG A 188 -10.69 -27.12 4.00
N LEU A 189 -10.78 -25.86 3.54
CA LEU A 189 -9.96 -25.36 2.44
C LEU A 189 -8.48 -25.24 2.84
N VAL A 190 -8.20 -24.81 4.07
CA VAL A 190 -6.82 -24.79 4.59
C VAL A 190 -6.25 -26.19 4.66
N GLU A 191 -6.98 -27.15 5.21
CA GLU A 191 -6.58 -28.57 5.27
C GLU A 191 -6.30 -29.10 3.87
N TYR A 192 -7.20 -28.89 2.93
CA TYR A 192 -7.02 -29.27 1.53
C TYR A 192 -5.77 -28.63 0.92
N GLY A 193 -5.58 -27.33 1.13
CA GLY A 193 -4.38 -26.62 0.64
C GLY A 193 -3.08 -27.24 1.17
N ARG A 194 -3.01 -27.60 2.48
CA ARG A 194 -1.86 -28.28 3.09
C ARG A 194 -1.59 -29.67 2.50
N GLU A 195 -2.62 -30.37 2.07
CA GLU A 195 -2.45 -31.64 1.34
C GLU A 195 -1.88 -31.40 -0.06
N GLN A 196 -2.43 -30.40 -0.80
CA GLN A 196 -1.97 -30.07 -2.14
C GLN A 196 -0.54 -29.53 -2.19
N GLU A 197 -0.06 -28.88 -1.14
CA GLU A 197 1.35 -28.43 -1.02
C GLU A 197 2.31 -29.59 -1.24
N LYS A 198 2.01 -30.75 -0.67
CA LYS A 198 2.86 -31.96 -0.74
C LYS A 198 2.89 -32.57 -2.14
N LEU A 199 1.80 -32.43 -2.89
CA LEU A 199 1.63 -33.04 -4.22
C LEU A 199 2.19 -32.19 -5.35
N HIS A 200 2.16 -30.85 -5.20
CA HIS A 200 2.41 -29.91 -6.29
C HIS A 200 3.65 -29.01 -6.08
N ASN A 201 4.47 -29.24 -5.05
CA ASN A 201 5.57 -28.37 -4.67
C ASN A 201 5.16 -26.88 -4.55
N LYS A 202 4.01 -26.65 -3.90
CA LYS A 202 3.45 -25.35 -3.60
C LYS A 202 3.50 -25.08 -2.11
N LYS A 203 3.39 -23.80 -1.75
CA LYS A 203 3.30 -23.34 -0.36
C LYS A 203 2.26 -22.25 -0.28
N PHE A 204 1.16 -22.52 0.40
CA PHE A 204 0.08 -21.55 0.58
C PHE A 204 0.34 -20.65 1.79
N ARG A 205 0.15 -19.35 1.58
CA ARG A 205 0.09 -18.34 2.61
C ARG A 205 -1.35 -17.87 2.72
N PHE A 206 -2.04 -18.34 3.76
CA PHE A 206 -3.42 -17.97 4.01
C PHE A 206 -3.50 -16.66 4.79
N THR A 207 -4.39 -15.76 4.40
CA THR A 207 -4.75 -14.55 5.12
C THR A 207 -6.24 -14.60 5.49
N LEU A 208 -6.58 -14.17 6.70
CA LEU A 208 -7.96 -14.03 7.17
C LEU A 208 -8.24 -12.57 7.48
N THR A 209 -9.27 -11.99 6.85
CA THR A 209 -9.80 -10.67 7.23
C THR A 209 -11.11 -10.85 7.98
N THR A 210 -11.24 -10.26 9.18
CA THR A 210 -12.46 -10.43 9.98
C THR A 210 -12.86 -9.16 10.72
N ASN A 211 -14.16 -8.96 10.91
CA ASN A 211 -14.73 -7.95 11.79
C ASN A 211 -14.72 -8.35 13.28
N GLY A 212 -14.32 -9.57 13.60
CA GLY A 212 -14.10 -10.08 14.95
C GLY A 212 -15.36 -10.45 15.75
N VAL A 213 -16.55 -10.19 15.27
CA VAL A 213 -17.79 -10.48 16.02
C VAL A 213 -17.87 -11.97 16.40
N LEU A 214 -17.59 -12.86 15.46
CA LEU A 214 -17.64 -14.32 15.64
C LEU A 214 -16.33 -14.92 16.18
N LEU A 215 -15.27 -14.11 16.34
CA LEU A 215 -13.97 -14.59 16.80
C LEU A 215 -14.08 -15.18 18.22
N ASN A 216 -13.51 -16.37 18.40
CA ASN A 216 -13.43 -17.12 19.64
C ASN A 216 -12.07 -17.80 19.79
N ASP A 217 -11.83 -18.50 20.90
CA ASP A 217 -10.55 -19.11 21.20
C ASP A 217 -10.15 -20.21 20.22
N GLU A 218 -11.09 -21.05 19.76
CA GLU A 218 -10.84 -22.11 18.76
C GLU A 218 -10.37 -21.50 17.43
N ILE A 219 -11.06 -20.44 16.97
CA ILE A 219 -10.70 -19.73 15.75
C ILE A 219 -9.32 -19.08 15.87
N MET A 220 -9.03 -18.45 17.01
CA MET A 220 -7.71 -17.83 17.28
C MET A 220 -6.58 -18.87 17.24
N GLU A 221 -6.78 -20.03 17.88
CA GLU A 221 -5.80 -21.11 17.91
C GLU A 221 -5.53 -21.66 16.51
N PHE A 222 -6.59 -21.96 15.74
CA PHE A 222 -6.46 -22.42 14.36
C PHE A 222 -5.76 -21.36 13.48
N ALA A 223 -6.16 -20.10 13.57
CA ALA A 223 -5.56 -19.02 12.79
C ALA A 223 -4.10 -18.76 13.20
N ASN A 224 -3.76 -18.90 14.47
CA ASN A 224 -2.37 -18.82 14.93
C ASN A 224 -1.51 -19.94 14.36
N LYS A 225 -2.08 -21.11 14.13
CA LYS A 225 -1.37 -22.24 13.53
C LYS A 225 -1.22 -22.08 12.01
N GLU A 226 -2.29 -21.77 11.31
CA GLU A 226 -2.42 -21.92 9.85
C GLU A 226 -2.31 -20.63 9.05
N MET A 227 -2.74 -19.47 9.60
CA MET A 227 -2.75 -18.20 8.87
C MET A 227 -1.39 -17.49 8.93
N ALA A 228 -0.85 -17.18 7.77
CA ALA A 228 0.36 -16.37 7.65
C ALA A 228 0.12 -14.92 8.11
N ASN A 229 -1.07 -14.40 7.85
CA ASN A 229 -1.47 -13.05 8.24
C ASN A 229 -2.94 -13.03 8.70
N VAL A 230 -3.29 -12.09 9.57
CA VAL A 230 -4.67 -11.82 9.99
C VAL A 230 -4.93 -10.32 9.98
N VAL A 231 -6.06 -9.91 9.40
CA VAL A 231 -6.49 -8.52 9.36
C VAL A 231 -7.71 -8.36 10.29
N LEU A 232 -7.55 -7.54 11.32
CA LEU A 232 -8.54 -7.25 12.35
C LEU A 232 -9.20 -5.91 12.04
N SER A 233 -10.46 -5.91 11.64
CA SER A 233 -11.14 -4.71 11.16
C SER A 233 -11.60 -3.83 12.31
N ILE A 234 -10.88 -2.73 12.56
CA ILE A 234 -11.17 -1.74 13.63
C ILE A 234 -10.75 -0.34 13.18
N ASP A 235 -11.65 0.65 13.31
CA ASP A 235 -11.44 1.98 12.74
C ASP A 235 -10.72 2.97 13.68
N GLY A 236 -10.63 2.68 14.96
CA GLY A 236 -9.98 3.55 15.94
C GLY A 236 -10.77 3.74 17.21
N ARG A 237 -10.99 5.01 17.65
CA ARG A 237 -11.75 5.36 18.85
C ARG A 237 -13.17 4.78 18.83
N LYS A 238 -13.70 4.51 20.01
CA LYS A 238 -15.01 3.84 20.15
C LYS A 238 -16.13 4.54 19.40
N GLU A 239 -16.24 5.84 19.53
CA GLU A 239 -17.29 6.65 18.87
C GLU A 239 -17.19 6.59 17.35
N VAL A 240 -15.97 6.57 16.80
CA VAL A 240 -15.72 6.44 15.36
C VAL A 240 -16.10 5.04 14.88
N HIS A 241 -15.60 4.02 15.57
CA HIS A 241 -15.86 2.62 15.21
C HIS A 241 -17.35 2.28 15.30
N ASP A 242 -18.00 2.60 16.41
CA ASP A 242 -19.40 2.27 16.63
C ASP A 242 -20.33 3.01 15.66
N TYR A 243 -19.98 4.24 15.25
CA TYR A 243 -20.73 4.97 14.25
C TYR A 243 -20.62 4.33 12.87
N MET A 244 -19.40 3.95 12.45
CA MET A 244 -19.15 3.46 11.10
C MET A 244 -19.37 1.94 10.95
N ARG A 245 -19.26 1.15 12.05
CA ARG A 245 -19.39 -0.32 12.05
C ARG A 245 -20.45 -0.84 13.02
N PRO A 246 -21.70 -0.37 12.92
CA PRO A 246 -22.77 -0.86 13.78
C PRO A 246 -23.20 -2.28 13.39
N PHE A 247 -23.81 -2.97 14.35
CA PHE A 247 -24.68 -4.10 14.04
C PHE A 247 -25.89 -3.66 13.21
N ARG A 248 -26.52 -4.59 12.48
CA ARG A 248 -27.73 -4.31 11.70
C ARG A 248 -28.87 -3.65 12.50
N LYS A 249 -28.92 -3.85 13.83
CA LYS A 249 -29.88 -3.21 14.73
C LYS A 249 -29.41 -1.87 15.29
N GLY A 250 -28.29 -1.35 14.82
CA GLY A 250 -27.76 -0.04 15.19
C GLY A 250 -26.89 0.00 16.45
N ALA A 251 -26.74 -1.09 17.20
CA ALA A 251 -25.82 -1.13 18.34
C ALA A 251 -24.35 -1.09 17.86
N GLY A 252 -23.47 -0.44 18.64
CA GLY A 252 -22.04 -0.43 18.39
C GLY A 252 -21.38 -1.80 18.57
N SER A 253 -20.31 -2.07 17.87
CA SER A 253 -19.58 -3.34 17.93
C SER A 253 -18.25 -3.27 18.69
N TYR A 254 -17.74 -2.08 18.99
CA TYR A 254 -16.43 -1.84 19.60
C TYR A 254 -16.18 -2.64 20.88
N ASP A 255 -17.08 -2.54 21.87
CA ASP A 255 -16.90 -3.20 23.17
C ASP A 255 -16.86 -4.73 23.08
N LEU A 256 -17.46 -5.30 22.03
CA LEU A 256 -17.41 -6.74 21.76
C LEU A 256 -16.11 -7.16 21.10
N VAL A 257 -15.62 -6.38 20.12
CA VAL A 257 -14.52 -6.83 19.26
C VAL A 257 -13.14 -6.49 19.82
N VAL A 258 -12.99 -5.34 20.51
CA VAL A 258 -11.69 -4.87 21.01
C VAL A 258 -11.02 -5.87 21.96
N PRO A 259 -11.68 -6.39 23.01
CA PRO A 259 -11.05 -7.36 23.90
C PRO A 259 -10.58 -8.64 23.16
N LYS A 260 -11.36 -9.09 22.17
CA LYS A 260 -11.01 -10.23 21.33
C LYS A 260 -9.79 -9.94 20.47
N PHE A 261 -9.73 -8.77 19.84
CA PHE A 261 -8.61 -8.34 19.01
C PHE A 261 -7.31 -8.18 19.80
N GLN A 262 -7.38 -7.58 21.01
CA GLN A 262 -6.22 -7.47 21.91
C GLN A 262 -5.69 -8.86 22.29
N LYS A 263 -6.59 -9.78 22.68
CA LYS A 263 -6.22 -11.17 22.99
C LYS A 263 -5.58 -11.85 21.79
N PHE A 264 -6.16 -11.68 20.60
CA PHE A 264 -5.65 -12.32 19.38
C PHE A 264 -4.31 -11.73 18.98
N ALA A 265 -4.16 -10.41 18.87
CA ALA A 265 -2.90 -9.75 18.53
C ALA A 265 -1.76 -10.20 19.44
N LYS A 266 -2.00 -10.20 20.77
CA LYS A 266 -1.03 -10.70 21.74
C LYS A 266 -0.67 -12.18 21.53
N SER A 267 -1.63 -13.01 21.15
CA SER A 267 -1.39 -14.46 20.92
C SER A 267 -0.68 -14.76 19.62
N ARG A 268 -0.60 -13.80 18.68
CA ARG A 268 0.13 -13.93 17.41
C ARG A 268 1.65 -14.02 17.62
N GLY A 269 2.18 -13.43 18.70
CA GLY A 269 3.63 -13.32 18.90
C GLY A 269 4.28 -12.59 17.74
N GLU A 270 5.25 -13.22 17.08
CA GLU A 270 5.96 -12.68 15.91
C GLU A 270 5.21 -12.84 14.56
N LYS A 271 4.04 -13.50 14.56
CA LYS A 271 3.27 -13.71 13.33
C LYS A 271 2.54 -12.44 12.91
N SER A 272 2.49 -12.23 11.59
CA SER A 272 1.87 -11.03 11.02
C SER A 272 0.39 -10.90 11.37
N TYR A 273 0.01 -9.68 11.74
CA TYR A 273 -1.36 -9.21 11.82
C TYR A 273 -1.42 -7.72 11.51
N TYR A 274 -2.60 -7.19 11.23
CA TYR A 274 -2.86 -5.75 11.18
C TYR A 274 -4.19 -5.43 11.85
N ALA A 275 -4.17 -4.44 12.74
CA ALA A 275 -5.38 -3.69 13.13
C ALA A 275 -5.65 -2.71 11.98
N ARG A 276 -6.70 -3.01 11.17
CA ARG A 276 -7.00 -2.26 9.95
C ARG A 276 -8.31 -1.52 10.06
N GLY A 277 -8.24 -0.20 9.89
CA GLY A 277 -9.37 0.71 9.93
C GLY A 277 -9.52 1.56 8.68
N THR A 278 -10.64 2.27 8.64
CA THR A 278 -10.97 3.23 7.60
C THR A 278 -11.34 4.55 8.26
N PHE A 279 -10.68 5.65 7.89
CA PHE A 279 -11.11 6.97 8.30
C PHE A 279 -11.97 7.64 7.22
N THR A 280 -12.83 8.53 7.63
CA THR A 280 -13.82 9.18 6.81
C THR A 280 -13.82 10.69 7.05
N ARG A 281 -14.67 11.43 6.36
CA ARG A 281 -14.87 12.86 6.62
C ARG A 281 -15.30 13.16 8.07
N HIS A 282 -15.91 12.21 8.77
CA HIS A 282 -16.33 12.37 10.18
C HIS A 282 -15.16 12.35 11.17
N ASN A 283 -14.01 11.80 10.80
CA ASN A 283 -12.82 11.70 11.65
C ASN A 283 -11.53 12.05 10.88
N LEU A 284 -11.51 13.25 10.29
CA LEU A 284 -10.30 13.74 9.60
C LEU A 284 -9.09 13.85 10.53
N ASP A 285 -9.30 13.87 11.85
CA ASP A 285 -8.27 13.76 12.89
C ASP A 285 -7.82 12.30 13.14
N PHE A 286 -7.77 11.49 12.09
CA PHE A 286 -7.51 10.04 12.10
C PHE A 286 -6.19 9.66 12.79
N SER A 287 -5.24 10.58 12.90
CA SER A 287 -4.02 10.36 13.67
C SER A 287 -4.33 9.96 15.11
N LYS A 288 -5.39 10.51 15.72
CA LYS A 288 -5.87 10.13 17.05
C LYS A 288 -6.41 8.70 17.08
N ASP A 289 -7.01 8.23 15.98
CA ASP A 289 -7.51 6.85 15.87
C ASP A 289 -6.35 5.86 15.78
N VAL A 290 -5.31 6.18 14.99
CA VAL A 290 -4.08 5.40 14.93
C VAL A 290 -3.40 5.32 16.29
N LEU A 291 -3.25 6.46 16.98
CA LEU A 291 -2.62 6.53 18.30
C LEU A 291 -3.44 5.78 19.36
N HIS A 292 -4.78 5.86 19.28
CA HIS A 292 -5.67 5.08 20.13
C HIS A 292 -5.47 3.57 19.95
N LEU A 293 -5.33 3.10 18.71
CA LEU A 293 -5.03 1.69 18.45
C LEU A 293 -3.67 1.28 19.02
N ALA A 294 -2.65 2.14 18.89
CA ALA A 294 -1.35 1.89 19.50
C ALA A 294 -1.43 1.83 21.04
N ASP A 295 -2.22 2.71 21.67
CA ASP A 295 -2.45 2.73 23.13
C ASP A 295 -3.24 1.49 23.62
N LEU A 296 -4.05 0.86 22.76
CA LEU A 296 -4.68 -0.43 23.01
C LEU A 296 -3.71 -1.63 22.93
N GLY A 297 -2.44 -1.39 22.51
CA GLY A 297 -1.39 -2.39 22.40
C GLY A 297 -1.30 -3.08 21.05
N PHE A 298 -1.87 -2.48 20.00
CA PHE A 298 -1.60 -2.92 18.63
C PHE A 298 -0.31 -2.27 18.11
N ASP A 299 0.64 -3.08 17.67
CA ASP A 299 1.92 -2.64 17.11
C ASP A 299 1.97 -2.67 15.58
N GLN A 300 0.95 -3.25 14.92
CA GLN A 300 0.79 -3.31 13.47
C GLN A 300 -0.54 -2.66 13.09
N ILE A 301 -0.49 -1.43 12.58
CA ILE A 301 -1.69 -0.60 12.35
C ILE A 301 -1.76 -0.15 10.89
N SER A 302 -2.95 -0.23 10.31
CA SER A 302 -3.26 0.25 8.96
C SER A 302 -4.59 1.00 8.98
N VAL A 303 -4.59 2.32 8.83
CA VAL A 303 -5.81 3.13 8.74
C VAL A 303 -5.83 3.87 7.41
N GLU A 304 -6.80 3.54 6.57
CA GLU A 304 -6.90 4.04 5.20
C GLU A 304 -8.03 5.07 5.04
N PRO A 305 -7.92 6.02 4.09
CA PRO A 305 -9.03 6.88 3.73
C PRO A 305 -10.17 6.08 3.09
N VAL A 306 -11.40 6.41 3.41
CA VAL A 306 -12.54 5.92 2.66
C VAL A 306 -12.46 6.42 1.21
N VAL A 307 -12.85 5.54 0.27
CA VAL A 307 -13.05 5.90 -1.14
C VAL A 307 -14.51 5.67 -1.44
N ALA A 308 -15.24 6.74 -1.68
CA ALA A 308 -16.70 6.73 -1.87
C ALA A 308 -17.14 7.86 -2.82
N ASP A 309 -18.34 7.75 -3.40
CA ASP A 309 -18.96 8.82 -4.19
C ASP A 309 -19.09 10.07 -3.31
N GLU A 310 -18.78 11.25 -3.85
CA GLU A 310 -18.84 12.54 -3.14
C GLU A 310 -20.23 12.88 -2.57
N LYS A 311 -21.29 12.21 -3.05
CA LYS A 311 -22.65 12.36 -2.51
C LYS A 311 -22.79 11.75 -1.12
N GLU A 312 -21.93 10.78 -0.76
CA GLU A 312 -21.96 10.19 0.56
C GLU A 312 -21.47 11.19 1.61
N GLU A 313 -22.18 11.28 2.72
CA GLU A 313 -21.86 12.25 3.79
C GLU A 313 -20.47 12.00 4.43
N TYR A 314 -20.01 10.75 4.40
CA TYR A 314 -18.72 10.31 4.95
C TYR A 314 -17.58 10.39 3.93
N ALA A 315 -17.87 10.70 2.65
CA ALA A 315 -16.86 10.75 1.60
C ALA A 315 -15.84 11.87 1.83
N ILE A 316 -14.56 11.54 1.65
CA ILE A 316 -13.47 12.53 1.64
C ILE A 316 -13.55 13.32 0.34
N ARG A 317 -13.41 14.63 0.43
CA ARG A 317 -13.45 15.58 -0.69
C ARG A 317 -12.12 16.29 -0.85
N GLU A 318 -11.92 16.95 -1.97
CA GLU A 318 -10.69 17.71 -2.24
C GLU A 318 -10.38 18.76 -1.15
N GLU A 319 -11.38 19.43 -0.62
CA GLU A 319 -11.26 20.41 0.45
C GLU A 319 -10.73 19.83 1.79
N ASP A 320 -10.86 18.52 1.99
CA ASP A 320 -10.39 17.81 3.20
C ASP A 320 -8.90 17.44 3.10
N VAL A 321 -8.34 17.39 1.89
CA VAL A 321 -6.97 16.92 1.62
C VAL A 321 -5.91 17.67 2.43
N PRO A 322 -5.92 19.02 2.50
CA PRO A 322 -4.92 19.74 3.30
C PRO A 322 -4.93 19.31 4.77
N LYS A 323 -6.11 19.13 5.34
CA LYS A 323 -6.26 18.70 6.73
C LYS A 323 -5.73 17.29 6.96
N ILE A 324 -6.01 16.38 6.04
CA ILE A 324 -5.50 14.99 6.11
C ILE A 324 -3.97 14.98 5.99
N CYS A 325 -3.39 15.80 5.11
CA CYS A 325 -1.94 15.94 4.98
C CYS A 325 -1.29 16.43 6.28
N GLU A 326 -1.88 17.42 6.97
CA GLU A 326 -1.43 17.85 8.29
C GLU A 326 -1.49 16.74 9.33
N GLU A 327 -2.53 15.90 9.29
CA GLU A 327 -2.66 14.77 10.21
C GLU A 327 -1.61 13.68 9.95
N TYR A 328 -1.21 13.45 8.70
CA TYR A 328 -0.06 12.58 8.40
C TYR A 328 1.25 13.15 8.97
N ASP A 329 1.48 14.46 8.87
CA ASP A 329 2.68 15.08 9.47
C ASP A 329 2.69 14.95 11.00
N LYS A 330 1.56 15.19 11.65
CA LYS A 330 1.41 15.02 13.11
C LYS A 330 1.63 13.57 13.53
N LEU A 331 1.07 12.63 12.78
CA LEU A 331 1.26 11.20 13.06
C LEU A 331 2.74 10.81 12.95
N ALA A 332 3.43 11.24 11.90
CA ALA A 332 4.84 10.97 11.71
C ALA A 332 5.69 11.54 12.85
N GLN A 333 5.41 12.78 13.27
CA GLN A 333 6.07 13.42 14.42
C GLN A 333 5.84 12.64 15.72
N GLU A 334 4.61 12.22 15.99
CA GLU A 334 4.29 11.47 17.20
C GLU A 334 4.92 10.06 17.16
N MET A 335 5.05 9.44 15.99
CA MET A 335 5.74 8.15 15.85
C MET A 335 7.22 8.25 16.22
N ILE A 336 7.93 9.32 15.80
CA ILE A 336 9.33 9.58 16.20
C ILE A 336 9.43 9.69 17.72
N LYS A 337 8.57 10.51 18.33
CA LYS A 337 8.53 10.71 19.78
C LYS A 337 8.28 9.41 20.52
N ARG A 338 7.25 8.65 20.15
CA ARG A 338 6.90 7.36 20.78
C ARG A 338 8.02 6.33 20.62
N LYS A 339 8.72 6.32 19.51
CA LYS A 339 9.87 5.44 19.29
C LYS A 339 10.98 5.73 20.30
N LYS A 340 11.33 7.01 20.52
CA LYS A 340 12.30 7.44 21.54
C LYS A 340 11.86 7.08 22.98
N GLU A 341 10.56 7.03 23.24
CA GLU A 341 9.97 6.60 24.51
C GLU A 341 9.87 5.08 24.68
N GLY A 342 10.30 4.28 23.70
CA GLY A 342 10.14 2.82 23.71
C GLY A 342 8.71 2.31 23.50
N LYS A 343 7.82 3.15 22.96
CA LYS A 343 6.41 2.88 22.64
C LYS A 343 6.15 2.89 21.14
N GLY A 344 7.16 2.54 20.35
CA GLY A 344 7.08 2.49 18.89
C GLY A 344 6.01 1.51 18.40
N PHE A 345 5.39 1.82 17.28
CA PHE A 345 4.48 0.94 16.55
C PHE A 345 4.73 1.11 15.05
N ASN A 346 4.21 0.17 14.26
CA ASN A 346 4.34 0.18 12.81
C ASN A 346 3.04 0.69 12.16
N PHE A 347 3.14 1.75 11.38
CA PHE A 347 2.04 2.26 10.57
C PHE A 347 2.26 1.83 9.11
N PHE A 348 1.43 0.91 8.61
CA PHE A 348 1.58 0.28 7.30
C PHE A 348 1.83 1.26 6.15
N HIS A 349 1.15 2.41 6.17
CA HIS A 349 1.24 3.40 5.08
C HIS A 349 2.53 4.24 5.09
N PHE A 350 3.33 4.13 6.15
CA PHE A 350 4.66 4.72 6.24
C PHE A 350 5.79 3.69 6.10
N MET A 351 5.44 2.43 5.81
CA MET A 351 6.46 1.42 5.53
C MET A 351 7.05 1.65 4.13
N ILE A 352 8.34 1.96 4.10
CA ILE A 352 9.10 2.16 2.87
C ILE A 352 10.46 1.45 2.99
N ASP A 353 10.90 0.83 1.90
CA ASP A 353 12.24 0.26 1.78
C ASP A 353 13.05 1.12 0.83
N LEU A 354 14.03 1.84 1.36
CA LEU A 354 14.95 2.69 0.60
C LEU A 354 16.22 1.95 0.15
N THR A 355 16.45 0.71 0.62
CA THR A 355 17.68 -0.05 0.35
C THR A 355 17.57 -0.97 -0.86
N GLY A 356 16.47 -1.62 -1.07
CA GLY A 356 16.25 -2.56 -2.17
C GLY A 356 14.87 -2.46 -2.81
N GLY A 357 13.84 -2.31 -1.98
CA GLY A 357 12.45 -2.21 -2.39
C GLY A 357 11.94 -3.44 -3.14
N PRO A 358 10.69 -3.43 -3.58
CA PRO A 358 10.13 -4.50 -4.39
C PRO A 358 10.78 -4.54 -5.80
N CYS A 359 10.68 -5.70 -6.47
CA CYS A 359 11.18 -5.84 -7.83
C CYS A 359 10.53 -4.80 -8.77
N VAL A 360 11.22 -4.47 -9.87
CA VAL A 360 10.79 -3.43 -10.82
C VAL A 360 9.37 -3.64 -11.33
N TYR A 361 8.96 -4.89 -11.59
CA TYR A 361 7.60 -5.20 -12.03
C TYR A 361 6.52 -4.74 -11.03
N LYS A 362 6.75 -4.98 -9.75
CA LYS A 362 5.82 -4.54 -8.70
C LYS A 362 5.79 -3.02 -8.57
N ARG A 363 6.93 -2.36 -8.71
CA ARG A 363 7.02 -0.90 -8.72
C ARG A 363 6.26 -0.26 -9.89
N LEU A 364 6.19 -0.93 -11.03
CA LEU A 364 5.53 -0.43 -12.23
C LEU A 364 4.02 -0.71 -12.26
N SER A 365 3.56 -1.90 -11.83
CA SER A 365 2.19 -2.38 -12.01
C SER A 365 1.39 -2.63 -10.74
N GLY A 366 1.99 -2.44 -9.57
CA GLY A 366 1.27 -2.54 -8.28
C GLY A 366 0.87 -3.96 -7.89
N CYS A 367 -0.39 -4.14 -7.47
CA CYS A 367 -0.89 -5.37 -6.85
C CYS A 367 -1.06 -6.56 -7.80
N GLY A 368 -1.06 -6.33 -9.11
CA GLY A 368 -1.26 -7.36 -10.13
C GLY A 368 -2.72 -7.81 -10.31
N SER A 369 -3.70 -6.95 -9.93
CA SER A 369 -5.12 -7.21 -10.20
C SER A 369 -5.38 -7.53 -11.67
N GLY A 370 -6.31 -8.45 -11.93
CA GLY A 370 -6.67 -8.92 -13.27
C GLY A 370 -5.63 -9.79 -13.96
N THR A 371 -4.43 -9.95 -13.40
CA THR A 371 -3.33 -10.73 -14.00
C THR A 371 -2.76 -11.77 -13.04
N GLU A 372 -2.13 -11.34 -11.97
CA GLU A 372 -1.48 -12.20 -10.98
C GLU A 372 -2.33 -12.41 -9.72
N TYR A 373 -3.31 -11.55 -9.50
CA TYR A 373 -4.28 -11.58 -8.41
C TYR A 373 -5.70 -11.51 -8.99
N LEU A 374 -6.58 -12.41 -8.54
CA LEU A 374 -7.99 -12.48 -8.94
C LEU A 374 -8.89 -12.66 -7.71
N ALA A 375 -10.14 -12.18 -7.80
CA ALA A 375 -11.18 -12.47 -6.83
C ALA A 375 -12.08 -13.61 -7.35
N VAL A 376 -12.55 -14.46 -6.42
CA VAL A 376 -13.44 -15.58 -6.70
C VAL A 376 -14.72 -15.41 -5.89
N THR A 377 -15.87 -15.37 -6.56
CA THR A 377 -17.19 -15.29 -5.91
C THR A 377 -17.61 -16.61 -5.27
N PRO A 378 -18.67 -16.66 -4.41
CA PRO A 378 -19.21 -17.89 -3.88
C PRO A 378 -19.71 -18.87 -4.95
N TRP A 379 -19.91 -18.41 -6.18
CA TRP A 379 -20.33 -19.23 -7.34
C TRP A 379 -19.17 -19.65 -8.24
N GLY A 380 -17.94 -19.22 -7.93
CA GLY A 380 -16.74 -19.56 -8.68
C GLY A 380 -16.41 -18.60 -9.83
N ASP A 381 -17.10 -17.46 -9.97
CA ASP A 381 -16.79 -16.46 -10.98
C ASP A 381 -15.50 -15.72 -10.66
N LEU A 382 -14.74 -15.38 -11.70
CA LEU A 382 -13.45 -14.68 -11.62
C LEU A 382 -13.58 -13.21 -11.98
N TYR A 383 -13.04 -12.35 -11.12
CA TYR A 383 -12.96 -10.90 -11.31
C TYR A 383 -11.52 -10.40 -11.11
N PRO A 384 -11.14 -9.21 -11.66
CA PRO A 384 -9.79 -8.65 -11.51
C PRO A 384 -9.37 -8.46 -10.05
N CYS A 385 -10.27 -8.03 -9.17
CA CYS A 385 -10.10 -7.98 -7.72
C CYS A 385 -11.46 -7.88 -7.02
N HIS A 386 -11.45 -7.91 -5.69
CA HIS A 386 -12.66 -7.85 -4.86
C HIS A 386 -13.52 -6.59 -5.09
N GLN A 387 -12.93 -5.46 -5.51
CA GLN A 387 -13.67 -4.23 -5.77
C GLN A 387 -14.42 -4.23 -7.12
N PHE A 388 -14.12 -5.14 -8.02
CA PHE A 388 -14.82 -5.29 -9.29
C PHE A 388 -15.89 -6.40 -9.26
N VAL A 389 -16.01 -7.11 -8.14
CA VAL A 389 -17.03 -8.17 -8.00
C VAL A 389 -18.42 -7.58 -8.05
N GLY A 390 -19.28 -8.16 -8.90
CA GLY A 390 -20.62 -7.67 -9.18
C GLY A 390 -20.72 -6.78 -10.43
N GLU A 391 -19.61 -6.25 -10.91
CA GLU A 391 -19.56 -5.50 -12.16
C GLU A 391 -19.47 -6.43 -13.37
N GLU A 392 -20.60 -6.72 -14.04
CA GLU A 392 -20.70 -7.69 -15.14
C GLU A 392 -19.64 -7.45 -16.23
N LYS A 393 -19.31 -6.21 -16.52
CA LYS A 393 -18.28 -5.81 -17.49
C LYS A 393 -16.92 -6.44 -17.19
N PHE A 394 -16.58 -6.65 -15.91
CA PHE A 394 -15.31 -7.21 -15.46
C PHE A 394 -15.36 -8.70 -15.11
N LEU A 395 -16.44 -9.40 -15.43
CA LEU A 395 -16.49 -10.85 -15.30
C LEU A 395 -15.49 -11.50 -16.27
N MET A 396 -14.44 -12.15 -15.74
CA MET A 396 -13.33 -12.69 -16.52
C MET A 396 -13.51 -14.17 -16.92
N GLY A 397 -14.43 -14.89 -16.33
CA GLY A 397 -14.65 -16.32 -16.48
C GLY A 397 -14.98 -16.97 -15.15
N ASN A 398 -14.62 -18.24 -14.96
CA ASN A 398 -14.88 -18.97 -13.72
C ASN A 398 -13.76 -19.97 -13.39
N VAL A 399 -13.79 -20.55 -12.20
CA VAL A 399 -12.71 -21.44 -11.72
C VAL A 399 -12.68 -22.80 -12.42
N TRP A 400 -13.73 -23.22 -13.15
CA TRP A 400 -13.77 -24.46 -13.92
C TRP A 400 -13.24 -24.29 -15.33
N ASP A 401 -13.68 -23.24 -16.01
CA ASP A 401 -13.33 -22.95 -17.41
C ASP A 401 -12.10 -22.07 -17.55
N GLY A 402 -11.66 -21.46 -16.48
CA GLY A 402 -10.55 -20.50 -16.44
C GLY A 402 -10.94 -19.10 -16.89
N VAL A 403 -9.93 -18.25 -17.10
CA VAL A 403 -10.09 -16.90 -17.64
C VAL A 403 -10.46 -17.01 -19.12
N LYS A 404 -11.54 -16.36 -19.53
CA LYS A 404 -12.06 -16.31 -20.92
C LYS A 404 -11.94 -14.93 -21.56
N ARG A 405 -11.75 -13.89 -20.73
CA ARG A 405 -11.69 -12.50 -21.17
C ARG A 405 -10.23 -12.04 -21.20
N ASP A 406 -9.52 -12.46 -22.24
CA ASP A 406 -8.13 -12.04 -22.46
C ASP A 406 -8.00 -10.52 -22.71
N ASP A 407 -9.04 -9.90 -23.25
CA ASP A 407 -9.11 -8.45 -23.42
C ASP A 407 -8.99 -7.70 -22.08
N ILE A 408 -9.73 -8.12 -21.04
CA ILE A 408 -9.63 -7.55 -19.70
C ILE A 408 -8.23 -7.83 -19.12
N ARG A 409 -7.75 -9.07 -19.25
CA ARG A 409 -6.43 -9.46 -18.73
C ARG A 409 -5.32 -8.63 -19.34
N GLU A 410 -5.36 -8.38 -20.65
CA GLU A 410 -4.38 -7.56 -21.36
C GLU A 410 -4.51 -6.07 -20.98
N GLU A 411 -5.72 -5.55 -20.79
CA GLU A 411 -5.93 -4.18 -20.30
C GLU A 411 -5.25 -3.99 -18.93
N PHE A 412 -5.48 -4.89 -17.96
CA PHE A 412 -4.85 -4.84 -16.65
C PHE A 412 -3.34 -5.08 -16.69
N LYS A 413 -2.85 -5.97 -17.57
CA LYS A 413 -1.43 -6.23 -17.76
C LYS A 413 -0.69 -4.98 -18.25
N ASN A 414 -1.33 -4.19 -19.10
CA ASN A 414 -0.77 -2.97 -19.66
C ASN A 414 -0.96 -1.74 -18.75
N CYS A 415 -1.79 -1.84 -17.71
CA CYS A 415 -1.96 -0.77 -16.74
C CYS A 415 -0.71 -0.65 -15.85
N ASN A 416 0.05 0.44 -16.03
CA ASN A 416 1.30 0.69 -15.30
C ASN A 416 1.58 2.20 -15.21
N VAL A 417 2.61 2.58 -14.46
CA VAL A 417 2.94 4.00 -14.20
C VAL A 417 3.26 4.81 -15.45
N TYR A 418 3.71 4.18 -16.54
CA TYR A 418 4.00 4.87 -17.81
C TYR A 418 2.79 4.95 -18.73
N ALA A 419 1.81 4.06 -18.57
CA ALA A 419 0.54 4.15 -19.28
C ALA A 419 -0.38 5.26 -18.73
N LYS A 420 -0.15 5.68 -17.50
CA LYS A 420 -0.94 6.73 -16.81
C LYS A 420 -0.24 8.09 -16.93
N GLU A 421 -0.85 9.04 -17.64
CA GLU A 421 -0.27 10.36 -17.87
C GLU A 421 0.13 11.07 -16.58
N LYS A 422 -0.78 11.10 -15.58
CA LYS A 422 -0.56 11.73 -14.26
C LYS A 422 0.63 11.11 -13.50
N CYS A 423 0.97 9.84 -13.78
CA CYS A 423 2.05 9.14 -13.07
C CYS A 423 3.44 9.39 -13.66
N GLN A 424 3.56 9.75 -14.96
CA GLN A 424 4.85 9.84 -15.63
C GLN A 424 5.83 10.82 -14.98
N LYS A 425 5.32 11.95 -14.47
CA LYS A 425 6.12 12.99 -13.79
C LYS A 425 5.95 12.98 -12.26
N CYS A 426 5.21 12.01 -11.71
CA CYS A 426 4.95 11.93 -10.28
C CYS A 426 6.18 11.40 -9.54
N PHE A 427 6.63 12.11 -8.50
CA PHE A 427 7.76 11.68 -7.69
C PHE A 427 7.49 10.36 -6.94
N ALA A 428 6.24 10.10 -6.59
CA ALA A 428 5.85 8.90 -5.87
C ALA A 428 5.64 7.66 -6.78
N LYS A 429 5.84 7.76 -8.10
CA LYS A 429 5.45 6.72 -9.07
C LYS A 429 5.96 5.31 -8.73
N PHE A 430 7.21 5.17 -8.30
CA PHE A 430 7.83 3.88 -7.97
C PHE A 430 7.54 3.37 -6.56
N TYR A 431 6.93 4.20 -5.72
CA TYR A 431 6.43 3.82 -4.40
C TYR A 431 4.93 3.52 -4.41
N CYS A 432 4.17 4.28 -5.21
CA CYS A 432 2.73 4.15 -5.39
C CYS A 432 2.34 3.06 -6.39
N SER A 433 3.19 2.82 -7.40
CA SER A 433 2.95 1.85 -8.49
C SER A 433 1.68 2.12 -9.32
N GLY A 434 1.29 3.40 -9.45
CA GLY A 434 0.15 3.81 -10.27
C GLY A 434 -1.22 3.82 -9.57
N GLY A 435 -1.27 3.57 -8.26
CA GLY A 435 -2.51 3.58 -7.46
C GLY A 435 -3.42 2.38 -7.71
N CYS A 436 -4.65 2.48 -7.20
CA CYS A 436 -5.67 1.43 -7.32
C CYS A 436 -6.42 1.54 -8.66
N ALA A 437 -6.45 0.46 -9.44
CA ALA A 437 -7.17 0.40 -10.71
C ALA A 437 -8.69 0.55 -10.52
N ALA A 438 -9.26 -0.02 -9.45
CA ALA A 438 -10.68 0.12 -9.16
C ALA A 438 -11.05 1.57 -8.80
N ASN A 439 -10.26 2.24 -7.97
CA ASN A 439 -10.50 3.64 -7.64
C ASN A 439 -10.41 4.52 -8.91
N ALA A 440 -9.41 4.29 -9.76
CA ALA A 440 -9.28 5.00 -11.03
C ALA A 440 -10.53 4.79 -11.93
N TYR A 441 -10.99 3.56 -12.05
CA TYR A 441 -12.18 3.23 -12.83
C TYR A 441 -13.45 3.87 -12.24
N ASN A 442 -13.66 3.79 -10.95
CA ASN A 442 -14.88 4.30 -10.30
C ASN A 442 -15.02 5.82 -10.43
N PHE A 443 -13.89 6.57 -10.44
CA PHE A 443 -13.91 8.03 -10.53
C PHE A 443 -13.75 8.58 -11.96
N HIS A 444 -13.07 7.85 -12.84
CA HIS A 444 -12.73 8.33 -14.17
C HIS A 444 -13.19 7.42 -15.32
N GLY A 445 -13.84 6.29 -15.01
CA GLY A 445 -14.31 5.33 -16.02
C GLY A 445 -13.20 4.53 -16.71
N SER A 446 -11.94 4.66 -16.27
CA SER A 446 -10.78 3.98 -16.86
C SER A 446 -9.79 3.54 -15.79
N ILE A 447 -9.27 2.32 -15.90
CA ILE A 447 -8.19 1.84 -15.03
C ILE A 447 -6.85 2.53 -15.32
N ASN A 448 -6.70 3.16 -16.49
CA ASN A 448 -5.50 3.89 -16.92
C ASN A 448 -5.46 5.35 -16.47
N ASP A 449 -6.41 5.78 -15.64
CA ASP A 449 -6.35 7.06 -14.93
C ASP A 449 -5.87 6.85 -13.48
N ALA A 450 -5.93 7.91 -12.67
CA ALA A 450 -5.56 7.87 -11.27
C ALA A 450 -6.56 8.70 -10.44
N TYR A 451 -7.00 8.16 -9.31
CA TYR A 451 -7.87 8.85 -8.36
C TYR A 451 -7.14 10.01 -7.69
N ASP A 452 -7.58 11.25 -7.95
CA ASP A 452 -6.83 12.47 -7.64
C ASP A 452 -6.58 12.66 -6.14
N ILE A 453 -7.61 12.57 -5.30
CA ILE A 453 -7.47 12.63 -3.83
C ILE A 453 -6.48 11.57 -3.36
N GLY A 454 -6.60 10.32 -3.85
CA GLY A 454 -5.68 9.25 -3.53
C GLY A 454 -4.23 9.54 -3.92
N CYS A 455 -4.01 10.27 -5.02
CA CYS A 455 -2.68 10.70 -5.45
C CYS A 455 -2.06 11.70 -4.47
N GLU A 456 -2.82 12.71 -4.02
CA GLU A 456 -2.33 13.70 -3.05
C GLU A 456 -1.97 13.03 -1.72
N LEU A 457 -2.86 12.19 -1.18
CA LEU A 457 -2.63 11.50 0.07
C LEU A 457 -1.44 10.53 -0.02
N GLN A 458 -1.28 9.84 -1.16
CA GLN A 458 -0.15 8.93 -1.35
C GLN A 458 1.18 9.67 -1.47
N ARG A 459 1.22 10.83 -2.13
CA ARG A 459 2.41 11.69 -2.16
C ARG A 459 2.82 12.07 -0.75
N LYS A 460 1.88 12.54 0.06
CA LYS A 460 2.13 12.91 1.46
C LYS A 460 2.63 11.75 2.31
N ARG A 461 2.05 10.56 2.14
CA ARG A 461 2.52 9.33 2.82
C ARG A 461 3.96 8.99 2.48
N VAL A 462 4.36 9.12 1.21
CA VAL A 462 5.75 8.87 0.78
C VAL A 462 6.70 9.89 1.40
N GLU A 463 6.34 11.17 1.44
CA GLU A 463 7.14 12.22 2.11
C GLU A 463 7.33 11.90 3.60
N CYS A 464 6.25 11.56 4.33
CA CYS A 464 6.33 11.19 5.74
C CYS A 464 7.17 9.92 5.95
N ALA A 465 7.01 8.90 5.09
CA ALA A 465 7.75 7.65 5.19
C ALA A 465 9.27 7.85 5.00
N ILE A 466 9.66 8.65 4.02
CA ILE A 466 11.08 9.00 3.79
C ILE A 466 11.63 9.81 4.96
N MET A 467 10.88 10.80 5.46
CA MET A 467 11.29 11.61 6.61
C MET A 467 11.51 10.74 7.85
N LEU A 468 10.63 9.77 8.12
CA LEU A 468 10.80 8.82 9.23
C LEU A 468 12.09 8.00 9.08
N LYS A 469 12.44 7.59 7.86
CA LYS A 469 13.70 6.88 7.60
C LYS A 469 14.94 7.77 7.82
N ALA A 470 14.84 9.04 7.46
CA ALA A 470 15.89 10.02 7.75
C ALA A 470 16.09 10.18 9.26
N ALA A 471 15.01 10.34 10.03
CA ALA A 471 15.07 10.43 11.49
C ALA A 471 15.60 9.15 12.15
N GLU A 472 15.23 7.97 11.64
CA GLU A 472 15.76 6.66 12.13
C GLU A 472 17.27 6.55 11.93
N ALA A 473 17.76 7.03 10.81
CA ALA A 473 19.19 6.97 10.49
C ALA A 473 20.01 7.95 11.35
N GLU A 474 19.49 9.15 11.60
CA GLU A 474 20.13 10.11 12.50
C GLU A 474 20.25 9.56 13.92
N GLU A 475 19.17 8.98 14.46
CA GLU A 475 19.17 8.34 15.77
C GLU A 475 20.19 7.18 15.86
N ALA A 476 20.32 6.38 14.79
CA ALA A 476 21.27 5.26 14.77
C ALA A 476 22.74 5.73 14.80
N GLU A 477 23.05 6.88 14.19
CA GLU A 477 24.38 7.46 14.23
C GLU A 477 24.70 8.10 15.59
N GLU A 478 23.74 8.82 16.19
CA GLU A 478 23.89 9.36 17.54
C GLU A 478 24.19 8.27 18.57
N ASN A 479 23.57 7.10 18.43
CA ASN A 479 23.79 5.96 19.33
C ASN A 479 25.12 5.22 19.08
N ASN A 480 25.79 5.45 17.94
CA ASN A 480 27.07 4.81 17.60
C ASN A 480 28.28 5.72 17.91
N GLN A 481 28.06 6.96 18.33
CA GLN A 481 29.08 7.92 18.79
C GLN A 481 29.20 7.88 20.31
#